data_644b5990f306aea16b00e0be20e6fbb9
#
_entry.id   644b5990f306aea16b00e0be20e6fbb9
#
_cell.length_a   1.000
_cell.length_b   1.000
_cell.length_c   1.000
_cell.angle_alpha   90.00
_cell.angle_beta   90.00
_cell.angle_gamma   90.00
#
_symmetry.space_group_name_H-M   'P 1'
#
loop_
_entity.id
_entity.type
_entity.pdbx_description
1 polymer ?
#
loop_
_entity_poly.entity_id
_entity_poly.type
_entity_poly.pdbx_seq_one_letter_code
_entity_poly.pdbx_strand_id
1 'polypeptide(L)'
;MAKEVTSRAENYSQWYNDLALKADLAEQSAVRGCMVIKPYGYAIWEKMQGILDGLFKKTGVKNAYFPLFIPKSFFSREAEHVAGFAKECAVVTHHRLMNSPDGKGVVVDPDAKLEEELIVRPTSETIIWSTYKNWITSWRDLPVLCNQWCNVVRWEMRTRLFLRTAEFLWQEGHTAHATAQEAEAKAHEMVQVYAKFAREVMALPVIVGHKSPNERFAGALDTLTIEAMMQDGKALQAGTSHFLGQNFAKSFDVQFTNKEGKQEYVWATSWGVSTRLMGALIMAHGDDNGLVLPPALAPIQVVMVPIYKNDEERAAVFARMQELRAQLEARGRSVEVDDRDTLRPGFKFAEWELKGVPVRIAMGPRDLQNGTVEVHRRDTLEKATVPVEGLDVCVDELLDAIQQNIYDKALKFREANVEKCDSWEEFKVKIQEGKFLLCHWDGTVETEQKIKDETKATIRCIPMDSYVCEEDGLDIYSGKPSKQRVVFGISY
;
A
#
# COMPACT_ATOMS: atom_id res chain seq x y z
N MET A 1 2.86 -29.92 12.16
CA MET A 1 3.48 -28.84 12.95
C MET A 1 2.97 -27.52 12.38
N ALA A 2 2.54 -26.59 13.23
CA ALA A 2 2.27 -25.23 12.78
C ALA A 2 3.54 -24.71 12.08
N LYS A 3 3.38 -23.97 10.97
CA LYS A 3 4.53 -23.37 10.27
C LYS A 3 5.19 -22.37 11.23
N GLU A 4 6.36 -22.69 11.76
CA GLU A 4 7.09 -21.79 12.66
C GLU A 4 7.49 -20.52 11.90
N VAL A 5 7.11 -19.38 12.45
CA VAL A 5 7.52 -18.05 11.98
C VAL A 5 8.76 -17.65 12.76
N THR A 6 9.78 -17.15 12.08
CA THR A 6 10.95 -16.54 12.74
C THR A 6 10.47 -15.38 13.61
N SER A 7 10.99 -15.21 14.84
CA SER A 7 10.56 -14.11 15.68
C SER A 7 11.12 -12.76 15.17
N ARG A 8 10.38 -11.68 15.38
CA ARG A 8 10.80 -10.31 15.00
C ARG A 8 12.10 -9.91 15.67
N ALA A 9 12.29 -10.31 16.93
CA ALA A 9 13.48 -10.00 17.71
C ALA A 9 14.72 -10.72 17.18
N GLU A 10 14.57 -11.94 16.64
CA GLU A 10 15.66 -12.71 16.08
C GLU A 10 16.07 -12.19 14.70
N ASN A 11 15.12 -12.03 13.79
CA ASN A 11 15.38 -11.53 12.44
C ASN A 11 14.09 -10.94 11.81
N TYR A 12 13.93 -9.63 11.91
CA TYR A 12 12.76 -8.92 11.38
C TYR A 12 12.56 -9.10 9.88
N SER A 13 13.65 -9.15 9.10
CA SER A 13 13.56 -9.36 7.66
C SER A 13 13.07 -10.77 7.31
N GLN A 14 13.55 -11.79 8.01
CA GLN A 14 13.11 -13.17 7.81
C GLN A 14 11.67 -13.36 8.31
N TRP A 15 11.32 -12.79 9.45
CA TRP A 15 9.95 -12.75 9.96
C TRP A 15 8.97 -12.23 8.91
N TYR A 16 9.28 -11.11 8.27
CA TYR A 16 8.45 -10.54 7.20
C TYR A 16 8.25 -11.51 6.03
N ASN A 17 9.36 -12.11 5.56
CA ASN A 17 9.30 -13.07 4.45
C ASN A 17 8.51 -14.32 4.85
N ASP A 18 8.68 -14.80 6.08
CA ASP A 18 7.94 -15.94 6.61
C ASP A 18 6.43 -15.66 6.61
N LEU A 19 6.02 -14.49 7.07
CA LEU A 19 4.59 -14.13 7.06
C LEU A 19 4.02 -14.05 5.64
N ALA A 20 4.73 -13.39 4.72
CA ALA A 20 4.28 -13.28 3.34
C ALA A 20 4.07 -14.66 2.69
N LEU A 21 4.97 -15.61 2.95
CA LEU A 21 4.93 -16.96 2.38
C LEU A 21 3.96 -17.89 3.13
N LYS A 22 4.09 -17.96 4.46
CA LYS A 22 3.41 -18.98 5.28
C LYS A 22 1.94 -18.66 5.53
N ALA A 23 1.56 -17.37 5.53
CA ALA A 23 0.17 -16.93 5.61
C ALA A 23 -0.56 -16.93 4.25
N ASP A 24 0.00 -17.57 3.24
CA ASP A 24 -0.57 -17.69 1.88
C ASP A 24 -0.85 -16.34 1.19
N LEU A 25 0.01 -15.34 1.38
CA LEU A 25 -0.15 -14.04 0.72
C LEU A 25 0.49 -14.00 -0.67
N ALA A 26 1.74 -14.40 -0.78
CA ALA A 26 2.48 -14.38 -2.03
C ALA A 26 3.65 -15.36 -2.02
N GLU A 27 4.18 -15.66 -3.21
CA GLU A 27 5.40 -16.43 -3.39
C GLU A 27 6.20 -15.91 -4.58
N GLN A 28 7.46 -16.33 -4.68
CA GLN A 28 8.30 -16.01 -5.83
C GLN A 28 7.79 -16.76 -7.07
N SER A 29 7.74 -16.08 -8.21
CA SER A 29 7.44 -16.72 -9.50
C SER A 29 8.71 -17.27 -10.15
N ALA A 30 8.54 -17.94 -11.30
CA ALA A 30 9.66 -18.33 -12.15
C ALA A 30 10.43 -17.14 -12.74
N VAL A 31 9.82 -15.95 -12.77
CA VAL A 31 10.45 -14.72 -13.23
C VAL A 31 11.03 -13.97 -12.03
N ARG A 32 12.35 -13.80 -12.01
CA ARG A 32 13.03 -13.12 -10.91
C ARG A 32 12.45 -11.74 -10.67
N GLY A 33 12.08 -11.47 -9.45
CA GLY A 33 11.56 -10.18 -9.01
C GLY A 33 10.06 -9.98 -9.26
N CYS A 34 9.39 -10.91 -9.94
CA CYS A 34 7.95 -10.93 -10.08
C CYS A 34 7.35 -11.93 -9.08
N MET A 35 6.32 -11.54 -8.37
CA MET A 35 5.66 -12.40 -7.38
C MET A 35 4.35 -12.96 -7.92
N VAL A 36 3.98 -14.14 -7.42
CA VAL A 36 2.60 -14.64 -7.48
C VAL A 36 1.90 -14.17 -6.23
N ILE A 37 0.84 -13.38 -6.36
CA ILE A 37 -0.04 -13.06 -5.22
C ILE A 37 -1.06 -14.20 -5.15
N LYS A 38 -1.05 -14.93 -4.02
CA LYS A 38 -1.90 -16.10 -3.82
C LYS A 38 -3.35 -15.67 -3.53
N PRO A 39 -4.34 -16.56 -3.68
CA PRO A 39 -5.76 -16.20 -3.53
C PRO A 39 -6.09 -15.45 -2.23
N TYR A 40 -5.53 -15.86 -1.09
CA TYR A 40 -5.77 -15.18 0.18
C TYR A 40 -5.18 -13.76 0.21
N GLY A 41 -3.95 -13.61 -0.27
CA GLY A 41 -3.33 -12.29 -0.41
C GLY A 41 -4.06 -11.40 -1.42
N TYR A 42 -4.51 -11.98 -2.54
CA TYR A 42 -5.23 -11.23 -3.55
C TYR A 42 -6.60 -10.75 -3.05
N ALA A 43 -7.29 -11.56 -2.25
CA ALA A 43 -8.56 -11.16 -1.63
C ALA A 43 -8.42 -9.94 -0.69
N ILE A 44 -7.28 -9.78 -0.01
CA ILE A 44 -6.99 -8.56 0.77
C ILE A 44 -6.82 -7.37 -0.18
N TRP A 45 -6.06 -7.56 -1.27
CA TRP A 45 -5.87 -6.52 -2.28
C TRP A 45 -7.19 -6.09 -2.95
N GLU A 46 -8.08 -7.03 -3.29
CA GLU A 46 -9.41 -6.74 -3.84
C GLU A 46 -10.24 -5.87 -2.88
N LYS A 47 -10.19 -6.14 -1.58
CA LYS A 47 -10.85 -5.28 -0.58
C LYS A 47 -10.24 -3.88 -0.53
N MET A 48 -8.90 -3.76 -0.54
CA MET A 48 -8.24 -2.46 -0.63
C MET A 48 -8.68 -1.71 -1.88
N GLN A 49 -8.64 -2.38 -3.03
CA GLN A 49 -9.03 -1.82 -4.32
C GLN A 49 -10.49 -1.35 -4.30
N GLY A 50 -11.42 -2.20 -3.84
CA GLY A 50 -12.84 -1.87 -3.82
C GLY A 50 -13.17 -0.66 -2.95
N ILE A 51 -12.56 -0.57 -1.75
CA ILE A 51 -12.77 0.55 -0.84
C ILE A 51 -12.16 1.84 -1.39
N LEU A 52 -10.91 1.79 -1.86
CA LEU A 52 -10.24 2.95 -2.46
C LEU A 52 -10.97 3.44 -3.71
N ASP A 53 -11.39 2.53 -4.60
CA ASP A 53 -12.15 2.87 -5.80
C ASP A 53 -13.46 3.60 -5.46
N GLY A 54 -14.14 3.14 -4.42
CA GLY A 54 -15.32 3.81 -3.87
C GLY A 54 -15.03 5.22 -3.35
N LEU A 55 -13.88 5.42 -2.69
CA LEU A 55 -13.44 6.74 -2.22
C LEU A 55 -13.10 7.67 -3.39
N PHE A 56 -12.38 7.18 -4.41
CA PHE A 56 -12.07 7.97 -5.62
C PHE A 56 -13.32 8.43 -6.37
N LYS A 57 -14.29 7.54 -6.53
CA LYS A 57 -15.57 7.87 -7.20
C LYS A 57 -16.34 8.98 -6.48
N LYS A 58 -16.24 9.06 -5.15
CA LYS A 58 -16.84 10.16 -4.36
C LYS A 58 -16.20 11.53 -4.64
N THR A 59 -14.97 11.56 -5.16
CA THR A 59 -14.27 12.79 -5.58
C THR A 59 -14.49 13.13 -7.07
N GLY A 60 -15.40 12.41 -7.76
CA GLY A 60 -15.70 12.60 -9.16
C GLY A 60 -14.77 11.87 -10.14
N VAL A 61 -13.80 11.13 -9.64
CA VAL A 61 -12.84 10.37 -10.46
C VAL A 61 -13.53 9.17 -11.10
N LYS A 62 -13.17 8.89 -12.36
CA LYS A 62 -13.67 7.75 -13.15
C LYS A 62 -12.50 6.85 -13.55
N ASN A 63 -12.75 5.54 -13.59
CA ASN A 63 -11.77 4.60 -14.06
C ASN A 63 -11.67 4.61 -15.58
N ALA A 64 -10.43 4.53 -16.08
CA ALA A 64 -10.11 4.33 -17.49
C ALA A 64 -9.05 3.23 -17.60
N TYR A 65 -8.75 2.78 -18.81
CA TYR A 65 -7.64 1.87 -19.07
C TYR A 65 -6.80 2.41 -20.22
N PHE A 66 -5.49 2.46 -20.00
CA PHE A 66 -4.51 2.90 -20.99
C PHE A 66 -3.57 1.73 -21.35
N PRO A 67 -3.00 1.70 -22.57
CA PRO A 67 -2.18 0.58 -23.04
C PRO A 67 -0.98 0.27 -22.15
N LEU A 68 -0.64 -1.03 -22.08
CA LEU A 68 0.55 -1.52 -21.39
C LEU A 68 1.84 -1.05 -22.08
N PHE A 69 1.85 -0.99 -23.40
CA PHE A 69 3.02 -0.64 -24.19
C PHE A 69 3.06 0.84 -24.52
N ILE A 70 4.23 1.44 -24.37
CA ILE A 70 4.50 2.85 -24.65
C ILE A 70 5.56 2.91 -25.76
N PRO A 71 5.34 3.65 -26.86
CA PRO A 71 6.36 3.86 -27.86
C PRO A 71 7.62 4.50 -27.24
N LYS A 72 8.80 3.99 -27.57
CA LYS A 72 10.08 4.49 -27.03
C LYS A 72 10.27 5.98 -27.30
N SER A 73 9.79 6.46 -28.45
CA SER A 73 9.86 7.88 -28.84
C SER A 73 9.16 8.82 -27.86
N PHE A 74 8.15 8.33 -27.07
CA PHE A 74 7.47 9.15 -26.08
C PHE A 74 8.37 9.50 -24.90
N PHE A 75 9.24 8.58 -24.49
CA PHE A 75 10.23 8.85 -23.44
C PHE A 75 11.29 9.89 -23.87
N SER A 76 11.57 9.99 -25.15
CA SER A 76 12.52 10.98 -25.67
C SER A 76 12.01 12.42 -25.63
N ARG A 77 10.69 12.61 -25.42
CA ARG A 77 10.07 13.95 -25.35
C ARG A 77 10.19 14.58 -23.98
N GLU A 78 10.51 13.82 -22.95
CA GLU A 78 10.58 14.29 -21.58
C GLU A 78 11.83 13.78 -20.86
N ALA A 79 12.92 14.52 -21.03
CA ALA A 79 14.23 14.14 -20.51
C ALA A 79 14.30 14.03 -18.97
N GLU A 80 13.55 14.84 -18.22
CA GLU A 80 13.53 14.80 -16.75
C GLU A 80 12.81 13.55 -16.24
N HIS A 81 11.70 13.16 -16.87
CA HIS A 81 10.98 11.93 -16.54
C HIS A 81 11.84 10.69 -16.87
N VAL A 82 12.55 10.72 -17.99
CA VAL A 82 13.52 9.69 -18.41
C VAL A 82 14.63 9.51 -17.38
N ALA A 83 15.16 10.57 -16.79
CA ALA A 83 16.21 10.47 -15.78
C ALA A 83 15.75 9.73 -14.52
N GLY A 84 14.46 9.78 -14.18
CA GLY A 84 13.89 9.10 -13.02
C GLY A 84 13.50 7.62 -13.25
N PHE A 85 13.00 7.27 -14.46
CA PHE A 85 12.36 5.97 -14.70
C PHE A 85 12.95 5.15 -15.85
N ALA A 86 13.64 5.74 -16.81
CA ALA A 86 14.07 5.05 -18.02
C ALA A 86 15.30 4.15 -17.87
N LYS A 87 15.98 4.20 -16.74
CA LYS A 87 17.19 3.38 -16.53
C LYS A 87 16.90 1.90 -16.28
N GLU A 88 15.68 1.59 -15.85
CA GLU A 88 15.30 0.25 -15.38
C GLU A 88 13.90 -0.13 -15.87
N CYS A 89 13.73 -0.26 -17.19
CA CYS A 89 12.47 -0.66 -17.83
C CYS A 89 12.63 -1.94 -18.65
N ALA A 90 11.52 -2.64 -18.92
CA ALA A 90 11.47 -3.73 -19.86
C ALA A 90 11.18 -3.21 -21.27
N VAL A 91 12.00 -3.60 -22.24
CA VAL A 91 11.90 -3.17 -23.64
C VAL A 91 11.48 -4.34 -24.50
N VAL A 92 10.42 -4.18 -25.30
CA VAL A 92 9.94 -5.16 -26.27
C VAL A 92 10.50 -4.78 -27.64
N THR A 93 11.27 -5.69 -28.21
CA THR A 93 12.00 -5.47 -29.45
C THR A 93 11.46 -6.30 -30.64
N HIS A 94 10.76 -7.40 -30.37
CA HIS A 94 10.25 -8.33 -31.36
C HIS A 94 8.83 -8.79 -31.00
N HIS A 95 8.06 -9.25 -32.00
CA HIS A 95 6.66 -9.64 -31.81
C HIS A 95 6.38 -11.12 -32.14
N ARG A 96 7.41 -11.93 -32.45
CA ARG A 96 7.22 -13.34 -32.84
C ARG A 96 8.38 -14.23 -32.40
N LEU A 97 8.06 -15.46 -32.10
CA LEU A 97 9.01 -16.57 -31.90
C LEU A 97 8.97 -17.50 -33.09
N MET A 98 10.08 -18.17 -33.36
CA MET A 98 10.20 -19.23 -34.33
C MET A 98 10.82 -20.49 -33.72
N ASN A 99 10.67 -21.64 -34.34
CA ASN A 99 11.37 -22.84 -33.93
C ASN A 99 12.89 -22.63 -34.04
N SER A 100 13.62 -23.09 -33.03
CA SER A 100 15.08 -23.01 -33.05
C SER A 100 15.64 -23.81 -34.23
N PRO A 101 16.65 -23.30 -34.95
CA PRO A 101 17.30 -24.04 -36.08
C PRO A 101 17.86 -25.39 -35.68
N ASP A 102 18.19 -25.62 -34.42
CA ASP A 102 18.67 -26.90 -33.88
C ASP A 102 17.54 -27.88 -33.50
N GLY A 103 16.28 -27.46 -33.71
CA GLY A 103 15.10 -28.27 -33.39
C GLY A 103 14.79 -28.34 -31.86
N LYS A 104 15.49 -27.59 -31.02
CA LYS A 104 15.33 -27.60 -29.55
C LYS A 104 14.70 -26.32 -29.02
N GLY A 105 13.35 -26.29 -29.01
CA GLY A 105 12.60 -25.16 -28.43
C GLY A 105 12.36 -24.02 -29.42
N VAL A 106 12.20 -22.79 -28.86
CA VAL A 106 11.88 -21.57 -29.61
C VAL A 106 12.92 -20.50 -29.39
N VAL A 107 13.13 -19.66 -30.38
CA VAL A 107 14.00 -18.48 -30.36
C VAL A 107 13.23 -17.27 -30.85
N VAL A 108 13.73 -16.08 -30.54
CA VAL A 108 13.18 -14.85 -31.12
C VAL A 108 13.40 -14.87 -32.63
N ASP A 109 12.34 -14.61 -33.41
CA ASP A 109 12.43 -14.48 -34.83
C ASP A 109 13.09 -13.14 -35.20
N PRO A 110 14.30 -13.15 -35.81
CA PRO A 110 15.02 -11.92 -36.15
C PRO A 110 14.29 -11.05 -37.18
N ASP A 111 13.44 -11.66 -38.04
CA ASP A 111 12.67 -10.94 -39.05
C ASP A 111 11.39 -10.28 -38.47
N ALA A 112 11.08 -10.55 -37.20
CA ALA A 112 9.93 -10.00 -36.50
C ALA A 112 10.31 -8.83 -35.58
N LYS A 113 11.42 -8.14 -35.85
CA LYS A 113 11.83 -6.94 -35.13
C LYS A 113 10.79 -5.83 -35.32
N LEU A 114 10.44 -5.14 -34.24
CA LEU A 114 9.55 -3.98 -34.29
C LEU A 114 10.24 -2.82 -35.02
N GLU A 115 9.49 -2.05 -35.80
CA GLU A 115 9.99 -0.81 -36.42
C GLU A 115 10.38 0.22 -35.35
N GLU A 116 9.57 0.31 -34.28
CA GLU A 116 9.86 1.08 -33.09
C GLU A 116 9.76 0.17 -31.84
N GLU A 117 10.77 0.20 -30.98
CA GLU A 117 10.79 -0.52 -29.72
C GLU A 117 9.71 0.02 -28.79
N LEU A 118 9.09 -0.89 -28.03
CA LEU A 118 8.05 -0.56 -27.06
C LEU A 118 8.58 -0.75 -25.62
N ILE A 119 8.17 0.13 -24.75
CA ILE A 119 8.47 0.06 -23.32
C ILE A 119 7.25 -0.54 -22.61
N VAL A 120 7.47 -1.56 -21.78
CA VAL A 120 6.44 -2.00 -20.83
C VAL A 120 6.33 -0.92 -19.76
N ARG A 121 5.16 -0.32 -19.59
CA ARG A 121 4.96 0.88 -18.75
C ARG A 121 5.58 0.76 -17.36
N PRO A 122 6.53 1.62 -16.98
CA PRO A 122 6.98 1.76 -15.59
C PRO A 122 6.08 2.72 -14.79
N THR A 123 5.35 3.56 -15.50
CA THR A 123 4.32 4.52 -15.11
C THR A 123 3.65 5.02 -16.39
N SER A 124 2.48 5.63 -16.34
CA SER A 124 1.66 5.85 -17.54
C SER A 124 1.52 7.31 -17.97
N GLU A 125 2.23 8.26 -17.35
CA GLU A 125 2.12 9.69 -17.69
C GLU A 125 2.22 9.93 -19.20
N THR A 126 3.25 9.41 -19.84
CA THR A 126 3.53 9.69 -21.26
C THR A 126 2.42 9.20 -22.18
N ILE A 127 1.90 7.98 -21.99
CA ILE A 127 0.82 7.44 -22.81
C ILE A 127 -0.53 8.13 -22.50
N ILE A 128 -0.76 8.50 -21.26
CA ILE A 128 -1.98 9.20 -20.84
C ILE A 128 -2.00 10.61 -21.41
N TRP A 129 -0.90 11.36 -21.30
CA TRP A 129 -0.83 12.74 -21.80
C TRP A 129 -0.91 12.81 -23.32
N SER A 130 -0.36 11.82 -24.04
CA SER A 130 -0.57 11.70 -25.49
C SER A 130 -2.05 11.48 -25.86
N THR A 131 -2.79 10.81 -24.99
CA THR A 131 -4.23 10.58 -25.17
C THR A 131 -5.05 11.83 -24.81
N TYR A 132 -4.71 12.51 -23.72
CA TYR A 132 -5.38 13.72 -23.27
C TYR A 132 -5.30 14.85 -24.30
N LYS A 133 -4.26 14.89 -25.12
CA LYS A 133 -4.17 15.80 -26.27
C LYS A 133 -5.40 15.70 -27.19
N ASN A 134 -5.97 14.51 -27.34
CA ASN A 134 -7.15 14.27 -28.17
C ASN A 134 -8.48 14.52 -27.44
N TRP A 135 -8.47 14.42 -26.11
CA TRP A 135 -9.68 14.57 -25.31
C TRP A 135 -9.96 16.00 -24.88
N ILE A 136 -8.92 16.83 -24.80
CA ILE A 136 -8.98 18.19 -24.28
C ILE A 136 -8.75 19.19 -25.41
N THR A 137 -9.78 19.95 -25.73
CA THR A 137 -9.73 21.00 -26.76
C THR A 137 -10.32 22.32 -26.26
N SER A 138 -11.21 22.25 -25.26
CA SER A 138 -11.98 23.39 -24.75
C SER A 138 -12.04 23.34 -23.22
N TRP A 139 -12.23 24.48 -22.58
CA TRP A 139 -12.48 24.57 -21.14
C TRP A 139 -13.68 23.72 -20.67
N ARG A 140 -14.58 23.34 -21.57
CA ARG A 140 -15.74 22.48 -21.28
C ARG A 140 -15.34 21.02 -21.06
N ASP A 141 -14.17 20.62 -21.55
CA ASP A 141 -13.63 19.25 -21.39
C ASP A 141 -12.96 19.06 -20.03
N LEU A 142 -12.76 20.16 -19.28
CA LEU A 142 -12.07 20.17 -17.99
C LEU A 142 -13.05 20.27 -16.81
N PRO A 143 -12.71 19.66 -15.66
CA PRO A 143 -11.52 18.83 -15.43
C PRO A 143 -11.67 17.41 -16.00
N VAL A 144 -10.56 16.82 -16.45
CA VAL A 144 -10.45 15.39 -16.70
C VAL A 144 -9.95 14.71 -15.42
N LEU A 145 -10.73 13.77 -14.89
CA LEU A 145 -10.45 13.10 -13.62
C LEU A 145 -10.43 11.58 -13.84
N CYS A 146 -9.27 11.02 -14.17
CA CYS A 146 -9.12 9.60 -14.47
C CYS A 146 -8.25 8.88 -13.44
N ASN A 147 -8.58 7.62 -13.22
CA ASN A 147 -7.80 6.63 -12.49
C ASN A 147 -7.70 5.36 -13.32
N GLN A 148 -6.59 4.63 -13.21
CA GLN A 148 -6.54 3.25 -13.71
C GLN A 148 -5.97 2.31 -12.66
N TRP A 149 -6.55 1.12 -12.59
CA TRP A 149 -6.02 -0.02 -11.86
C TRP A 149 -5.25 -0.90 -12.85
N CYS A 150 -3.97 -1.10 -12.60
CA CYS A 150 -3.12 -1.82 -13.53
C CYS A 150 -1.86 -2.37 -12.87
N ASN A 151 -1.05 -3.08 -13.65
CA ASN A 151 0.32 -3.44 -13.33
C ASN A 151 1.29 -2.44 -13.97
N VAL A 152 2.48 -2.36 -13.41
CA VAL A 152 3.66 -1.69 -14.00
C VAL A 152 4.90 -2.55 -13.80
N VAL A 153 5.91 -2.32 -14.64
CA VAL A 153 7.20 -3.02 -14.58
C VAL A 153 8.32 -2.01 -14.39
N ARG A 154 9.03 -2.14 -13.26
CA ARG A 154 10.26 -1.40 -12.94
C ARG A 154 11.34 -2.42 -12.65
N TRP A 155 12.35 -2.53 -13.49
CA TRP A 155 13.35 -3.61 -13.42
C TRP A 155 14.20 -3.51 -12.16
N GLU A 156 13.68 -4.06 -11.07
CA GLU A 156 14.27 -3.98 -9.73
C GLU A 156 15.25 -5.14 -9.49
N MET A 157 16.45 -4.82 -9.05
CA MET A 157 17.50 -5.82 -8.80
C MET A 157 17.47 -6.40 -7.39
N ARG A 158 16.96 -5.64 -6.41
CA ARG A 158 16.87 -6.05 -4.98
C ARG A 158 15.42 -6.19 -4.57
N THR A 159 14.86 -7.35 -4.87
CA THR A 159 13.42 -7.59 -4.70
C THR A 159 13.06 -8.08 -3.30
N ARG A 160 11.87 -7.66 -2.84
CA ARG A 160 11.22 -8.12 -1.61
C ARG A 160 9.72 -8.11 -1.83
N LEU A 161 9.05 -9.23 -1.54
CA LEU A 161 7.61 -9.41 -1.77
C LEU A 161 6.80 -8.19 -1.26
N PHE A 162 5.89 -7.69 -2.07
CA PHE A 162 5.06 -6.50 -1.88
C PHE A 162 5.79 -5.16 -1.79
N LEU A 163 6.95 -5.09 -1.15
CA LEU A 163 7.65 -3.83 -0.88
C LEU A 163 8.43 -3.30 -2.08
N ARG A 164 9.10 -4.22 -2.78
CA ARG A 164 9.96 -3.89 -3.92
C ARG A 164 10.03 -5.09 -4.86
N THR A 165 9.27 -5.04 -5.93
CA THR A 165 9.19 -6.10 -6.96
C THR A 165 9.35 -5.49 -8.34
N ALA A 166 9.80 -6.30 -9.30
CA ALA A 166 9.97 -5.86 -10.67
C ALA A 166 8.63 -5.57 -11.34
N GLU A 167 7.62 -6.37 -11.06
CA GLU A 167 6.23 -6.14 -11.43
C GLU A 167 5.38 -5.99 -10.16
N PHE A 168 4.44 -5.05 -10.17
CA PHE A 168 3.49 -4.87 -9.07
C PHE A 168 2.15 -4.31 -9.57
N LEU A 169 1.11 -4.55 -8.80
CA LEU A 169 -0.20 -3.95 -9.01
C LEU A 169 -0.27 -2.61 -8.27
N TRP A 170 -0.93 -1.68 -8.89
CA TRP A 170 -1.16 -0.37 -8.32
C TRP A 170 -2.42 0.29 -8.88
N GLN A 171 -2.68 1.46 -8.38
CA GLN A 171 -3.56 2.44 -8.95
C GLN A 171 -2.74 3.69 -9.25
N GLU A 172 -3.03 4.32 -10.36
CA GLU A 172 -2.51 5.63 -10.74
C GLU A 172 -3.66 6.52 -11.20
N GLY A 173 -3.77 7.67 -10.54
CA GLY A 173 -4.70 8.72 -10.94
C GLY A 173 -3.97 9.80 -11.71
N HIS A 174 -4.61 10.31 -12.76
CA HIS A 174 -4.08 11.38 -13.59
C HIS A 174 -5.20 12.36 -13.90
N THR A 175 -5.01 13.63 -13.53
CA THR A 175 -6.05 14.64 -13.72
C THR A 175 -5.51 15.86 -14.46
N ALA A 176 -6.38 16.50 -15.23
CA ALA A 176 -6.09 17.74 -15.95
C ALA A 176 -7.11 18.81 -15.58
N HIS A 177 -6.63 20.02 -15.34
CA HIS A 177 -7.42 21.15 -14.82
C HIS A 177 -7.14 22.43 -15.60
N ALA A 178 -8.11 23.37 -15.55
CA ALA A 178 -7.96 24.67 -16.20
C ALA A 178 -6.99 25.61 -15.44
N THR A 179 -6.90 25.47 -14.12
CA THR A 179 -6.10 26.38 -13.28
C THR A 179 -5.15 25.62 -12.36
N ALA A 180 -4.07 26.29 -11.92
CA ALA A 180 -3.15 25.77 -10.94
C ALA A 180 -3.86 25.44 -9.62
N GLN A 181 -4.74 26.34 -9.17
CA GLN A 181 -5.46 26.18 -7.90
C GLN A 181 -6.35 24.93 -7.89
N GLU A 182 -7.03 24.64 -9.01
CA GLU A 182 -7.83 23.41 -9.12
C GLU A 182 -6.96 22.15 -9.06
N ALA A 183 -5.80 22.15 -9.72
CA ALA A 183 -4.88 21.03 -9.70
C ALA A 183 -4.24 20.82 -8.32
N GLU A 184 -3.76 21.89 -7.66
CA GLU A 184 -3.23 21.83 -6.30
C GLU A 184 -4.29 21.31 -5.31
N ALA A 185 -5.52 21.85 -5.38
CA ALA A 185 -6.62 21.39 -4.54
C ALA A 185 -6.91 19.89 -4.74
N LYS A 186 -6.86 19.41 -5.99
CA LYS A 186 -7.04 17.98 -6.28
C LYS A 186 -5.88 17.14 -5.72
N ALA A 187 -4.64 17.58 -5.84
CA ALA A 187 -3.49 16.87 -5.24
C ALA A 187 -3.63 16.76 -3.72
N HIS A 188 -4.05 17.83 -3.05
CA HIS A 188 -4.33 17.84 -1.62
C HIS A 188 -5.54 16.95 -1.25
N GLU A 189 -6.61 16.98 -2.02
CA GLU A 189 -7.76 16.10 -1.80
C GLU A 189 -7.36 14.62 -1.85
N MET A 190 -6.54 14.23 -2.83
CA MET A 190 -6.17 12.83 -3.01
C MET A 190 -5.23 12.31 -1.93
N VAL A 191 -4.28 13.12 -1.44
CA VAL A 191 -3.45 12.70 -0.29
C VAL A 191 -4.29 12.52 0.97
N GLN A 192 -5.34 13.32 1.18
CA GLN A 192 -6.26 13.16 2.30
C GLN A 192 -7.13 11.90 2.15
N VAL A 193 -7.54 11.53 0.93
CA VAL A 193 -8.20 10.25 0.66
C VAL A 193 -7.32 9.09 1.07
N TYR A 194 -6.03 9.11 0.73
CA TYR A 194 -5.07 8.10 1.15
C TYR A 194 -4.86 8.07 2.66
N ALA A 195 -4.73 9.23 3.29
CA ALA A 195 -4.58 9.31 4.75
C ALA A 195 -5.81 8.77 5.48
N LYS A 196 -7.02 9.07 4.98
CA LYS A 196 -8.27 8.53 5.51
C LYS A 196 -8.32 7.00 5.35
N PHE A 197 -8.00 6.48 4.18
CA PHE A 197 -7.96 5.04 3.93
C PHE A 197 -6.95 4.33 4.84
N ALA A 198 -5.75 4.90 5.00
CA ALA A 198 -4.73 4.34 5.89
C ALA A 198 -5.24 4.26 7.34
N ARG A 199 -5.83 5.34 7.86
CA ARG A 199 -6.34 5.39 9.24
C ARG A 199 -7.54 4.49 9.49
N GLU A 200 -8.59 4.66 8.69
CA GLU A 200 -9.90 4.05 8.95
C GLU A 200 -9.98 2.60 8.49
N VAL A 201 -9.29 2.25 7.42
CA VAL A 201 -9.40 0.92 6.79
C VAL A 201 -8.20 0.04 7.11
N MET A 202 -6.98 0.57 6.93
CA MET A 202 -5.76 -0.18 7.23
C MET A 202 -5.39 -0.15 8.73
N ALA A 203 -6.09 0.63 9.56
CA ALA A 203 -5.73 0.90 10.96
C ALA A 203 -4.26 1.38 11.10
N LEU A 204 -3.77 2.14 10.11
CA LEU A 204 -2.39 2.57 9.99
C LEU A 204 -2.27 4.09 10.21
N PRO A 205 -1.69 4.54 11.32
CA PRO A 205 -1.44 5.96 11.55
C PRO A 205 -0.33 6.45 10.62
N VAL A 206 -0.60 7.51 9.87
CA VAL A 206 0.34 8.13 8.92
C VAL A 206 0.59 9.59 9.26
N ILE A 207 1.74 10.10 8.84
CA ILE A 207 2.09 11.53 8.84
C ILE A 207 1.89 12.03 7.41
N VAL A 208 1.11 13.09 7.25
CA VAL A 208 0.89 13.74 5.96
C VAL A 208 1.84 14.93 5.83
N GLY A 209 2.46 15.09 4.68
CA GLY A 209 3.38 16.20 4.47
C GLY A 209 3.85 16.36 3.02
N HIS A 210 4.64 17.42 2.79
CA HIS A 210 5.33 17.64 1.53
C HIS A 210 6.67 16.92 1.51
N LYS A 211 7.07 16.45 0.34
CA LYS A 211 8.45 15.98 0.12
C LYS A 211 9.41 17.16 -0.03
N SER A 212 10.65 16.98 0.44
CA SER A 212 11.73 17.92 0.13
C SER A 212 11.95 17.97 -1.40
N PRO A 213 12.51 19.06 -1.93
CA PRO A 213 12.81 19.15 -3.37
C PRO A 213 13.61 17.95 -3.93
N ASN A 214 14.51 17.39 -3.12
CA ASN A 214 15.34 16.25 -3.50
C ASN A 214 14.59 14.91 -3.55
N GLU A 215 13.52 14.79 -2.80
CA GLU A 215 12.71 13.55 -2.69
C GLU A 215 11.38 13.63 -3.47
N ARG A 216 11.16 14.72 -4.24
CA ARG A 216 9.98 14.89 -5.09
C ARG A 216 9.99 13.92 -6.26
N PHE A 217 8.80 13.61 -6.75
CA PHE A 217 8.63 12.90 -8.01
C PHE A 217 9.22 13.70 -9.17
N ALA A 218 9.95 13.03 -10.07
CA ALA A 218 10.57 13.68 -11.23
C ALA A 218 9.52 14.36 -12.12
N GLY A 219 9.68 15.66 -12.38
CA GLY A 219 8.73 16.47 -13.13
C GLY A 219 7.60 17.10 -12.31
N ALA A 220 7.50 16.84 -11.00
CA ALA A 220 6.52 17.48 -10.13
C ALA A 220 7.03 18.82 -9.56
N LEU A 221 6.16 19.82 -9.51
CA LEU A 221 6.41 21.07 -8.79
C LEU A 221 6.29 20.87 -7.28
N ASP A 222 5.38 19.99 -6.86
CA ASP A 222 5.23 19.57 -5.47
C ASP A 222 4.79 18.11 -5.37
N THR A 223 5.17 17.46 -4.27
CA THR A 223 4.81 16.07 -3.95
C THR A 223 4.34 15.98 -2.51
N LEU A 224 3.09 15.58 -2.35
CA LEU A 224 2.48 15.23 -1.08
C LEU A 224 2.67 13.74 -0.79
N THR A 225 2.82 13.37 0.46
CA THR A 225 3.06 11.98 0.88
C THR A 225 2.30 11.63 2.13
N ILE A 226 2.02 10.34 2.31
CA ILE A 226 1.68 9.74 3.60
C ILE A 226 2.80 8.80 4.02
N GLU A 227 3.38 9.07 5.18
CA GLU A 227 4.51 8.32 5.73
C GLU A 227 4.07 7.51 6.95
N ALA A 228 4.36 6.22 6.95
CA ALA A 228 4.06 5.33 8.06
C ALA A 228 5.33 4.85 8.76
N MET A 229 5.25 4.61 10.06
CA MET A 229 6.31 3.98 10.84
C MET A 229 6.03 2.50 11.00
N MET A 230 6.99 1.65 10.63
CA MET A 230 6.91 0.20 10.81
C MET A 230 7.46 -0.20 12.17
N GLN A 231 7.19 -1.44 12.61
CA GLN A 231 7.56 -1.90 13.96
C GLN A 231 9.07 -1.95 14.23
N ASP A 232 9.92 -1.94 13.20
CA ASP A 232 11.37 -1.79 13.32
C ASP A 232 11.83 -0.30 13.31
N GLY A 233 10.89 0.63 13.41
CA GLY A 233 11.15 2.06 13.42
C GLY A 233 11.46 2.69 12.06
N LYS A 234 11.47 1.88 10.97
CA LYS A 234 11.72 2.43 9.64
C LYS A 234 10.47 3.05 9.03
N ALA A 235 10.73 4.02 8.17
CA ALA A 235 9.70 4.70 7.41
C ALA A 235 9.28 3.91 6.17
N LEU A 236 7.98 3.88 5.90
CA LEU A 236 7.41 3.42 4.65
C LEU A 236 6.57 4.54 4.03
N GLN A 237 6.94 4.95 2.83
CA GLN A 237 6.09 5.80 1.99
C GLN A 237 4.88 4.97 1.53
N ALA A 238 3.72 5.28 2.08
CA ALA A 238 2.50 4.50 1.85
C ALA A 238 1.65 5.02 0.68
N GLY A 239 1.87 6.25 0.22
CA GLY A 239 1.20 6.83 -0.94
C GLY A 239 1.70 8.23 -1.23
N THR A 240 1.54 8.67 -2.48
CA THR A 240 1.95 10.01 -2.92
C THR A 240 0.90 10.64 -3.83
N SER A 241 0.86 11.97 -3.79
CA SER A 241 0.05 12.79 -4.68
C SER A 241 0.89 13.97 -5.17
N HIS A 242 0.92 14.17 -6.48
CA HIS A 242 1.85 15.09 -7.13
C HIS A 242 1.10 16.23 -7.81
N PHE A 243 1.52 17.45 -7.56
CA PHE A 243 1.19 18.58 -8.40
C PHE A 243 2.26 18.72 -9.49
N LEU A 244 1.90 18.35 -10.73
CA LEU A 244 2.83 18.26 -11.84
C LEU A 244 3.01 19.59 -12.60
N GLY A 245 2.22 20.63 -12.23
CA GLY A 245 2.22 21.88 -12.97
C GLY A 245 1.78 21.69 -14.42
N GLN A 246 2.53 22.26 -15.35
CA GLN A 246 2.26 22.18 -16.80
C GLN A 246 3.32 21.39 -17.58
N ASN A 247 4.25 20.71 -16.89
CA ASN A 247 5.41 20.08 -17.54
C ASN A 247 4.98 19.05 -18.58
N PHE A 248 4.13 18.09 -18.20
CA PHE A 248 3.60 17.08 -19.11
C PHE A 248 2.68 17.68 -20.20
N ALA A 249 1.86 18.66 -19.84
CA ALA A 249 1.00 19.34 -20.80
C ALA A 249 1.82 20.02 -21.91
N LYS A 250 2.94 20.65 -21.58
CA LYS A 250 3.85 21.26 -22.54
C LYS A 250 4.58 20.22 -23.39
N SER A 251 5.09 19.14 -22.77
CA SER A 251 5.82 18.09 -23.48
C SER A 251 4.96 17.34 -24.51
N PHE A 252 3.65 17.19 -24.24
CA PHE A 252 2.70 16.52 -25.13
C PHE A 252 1.78 17.50 -25.86
N ASP A 253 1.97 18.82 -25.70
CA ASP A 253 1.19 19.88 -26.33
C ASP A 253 -0.33 19.74 -26.05
N VAL A 254 -0.69 19.60 -24.76
CA VAL A 254 -2.08 19.48 -24.31
C VAL A 254 -2.58 20.85 -23.92
N GLN A 255 -3.33 21.47 -24.83
CA GLN A 255 -3.89 22.82 -24.69
C GLN A 255 -5.40 22.79 -24.79
N PHE A 256 -6.03 23.79 -24.19
CA PHE A 256 -7.49 24.03 -24.31
C PHE A 256 -7.77 25.49 -24.66
N THR A 257 -8.86 25.70 -25.36
CA THR A 257 -9.37 27.07 -25.58
C THR A 257 -10.14 27.51 -24.35
N ASN A 258 -9.68 28.58 -23.69
CA ASN A 258 -10.35 29.14 -22.52
C ASN A 258 -11.64 29.90 -22.89
N LYS A 259 -12.32 30.48 -21.90
CA LYS A 259 -13.60 31.20 -22.10
C LYS A 259 -13.44 32.48 -22.95
N GLU A 260 -12.25 33.04 -22.97
CA GLU A 260 -11.88 34.22 -23.73
C GLU A 260 -11.35 33.90 -25.14
N GLY A 261 -11.36 32.61 -25.55
CA GLY A 261 -10.91 32.17 -26.87
C GLY A 261 -9.39 32.04 -27.01
N LYS A 262 -8.63 32.06 -25.90
CA LYS A 262 -7.17 31.90 -25.91
C LYS A 262 -6.77 30.47 -25.65
N GLN A 263 -5.66 30.04 -26.25
CA GLN A 263 -5.02 28.73 -25.98
C GLN A 263 -4.20 28.79 -24.71
N GLU A 264 -4.41 27.82 -23.82
CA GLU A 264 -3.67 27.66 -22.58
C GLU A 264 -3.31 26.19 -22.35
N TYR A 265 -2.15 25.92 -21.72
CA TYR A 265 -1.80 24.57 -21.28
C TYR A 265 -2.58 24.22 -20.03
N VAL A 266 -3.01 22.97 -19.95
CA VAL A 266 -3.69 22.44 -18.75
C VAL A 266 -2.71 22.27 -17.59
N TRP A 267 -3.26 22.23 -16.37
CA TRP A 267 -2.54 21.92 -15.13
C TRP A 267 -2.79 20.48 -14.72
N ALA A 268 -1.76 19.80 -14.25
CA ALA A 268 -1.74 18.36 -14.10
C ALA A 268 -1.53 17.90 -12.66
N THR A 269 -2.18 16.79 -12.29
CA THR A 269 -1.82 16.00 -11.10
C THR A 269 -1.62 14.54 -11.46
N SER A 270 -0.82 13.83 -10.65
CA SER A 270 -0.83 12.37 -10.58
C SER A 270 -0.76 11.90 -9.14
N TRP A 271 -1.33 10.74 -8.84
CA TRP A 271 -1.34 10.19 -7.49
C TRP A 271 -1.48 8.67 -7.53
N GLY A 272 -0.81 7.97 -6.58
CA GLY A 272 -0.74 6.52 -6.64
C GLY A 272 -0.46 5.83 -5.31
N VAL A 273 -1.00 4.61 -5.21
CA VAL A 273 -0.67 3.60 -4.20
C VAL A 273 -0.57 2.23 -4.87
N SER A 274 0.20 1.33 -4.27
CA SER A 274 0.48 0.01 -4.85
C SER A 274 0.27 -1.11 -3.83
N THR A 275 0.49 -2.34 -4.27
CA THR A 275 0.56 -3.53 -3.41
C THR A 275 1.62 -3.42 -2.29
N ARG A 276 2.44 -2.35 -2.27
CA ARG A 276 3.27 -2.00 -1.09
C ARG A 276 2.44 -1.85 0.19
N LEU A 277 1.17 -1.45 0.09
CA LEU A 277 0.26 -1.38 1.22
C LEU A 277 0.04 -2.74 1.90
N MET A 278 0.14 -3.85 1.16
CA MET A 278 0.14 -5.21 1.73
C MET A 278 1.36 -5.43 2.65
N GLY A 279 2.53 -4.97 2.21
CA GLY A 279 3.74 -4.98 3.03
C GLY A 279 3.60 -4.11 4.29
N ALA A 280 2.95 -2.95 4.17
CA ALA A 280 2.65 -2.08 5.30
C ALA A 280 1.78 -2.78 6.35
N LEU A 281 0.73 -3.51 5.95
CA LEU A 281 -0.11 -4.28 6.87
C LEU A 281 0.69 -5.32 7.66
N ILE A 282 1.55 -6.09 6.97
CA ILE A 282 2.40 -7.10 7.61
C ILE A 282 3.29 -6.41 8.65
N MET A 283 4.02 -5.36 8.26
CA MET A 283 5.04 -4.73 9.10
C MET A 283 4.47 -3.87 10.22
N ALA A 284 3.27 -3.33 10.06
CA ALA A 284 2.65 -2.49 11.07
C ALA A 284 1.92 -3.31 12.15
N HIS A 285 1.29 -4.43 11.77
CA HIS A 285 0.35 -5.12 12.64
C HIS A 285 0.71 -6.56 12.97
N GLY A 286 1.47 -7.26 12.10
CA GLY A 286 1.85 -8.65 12.32
C GLY A 286 2.63 -8.85 13.63
N ASP A 287 2.50 -10.04 14.20
CA ASP A 287 3.24 -10.47 15.39
C ASP A 287 4.02 -11.77 15.14
N ASP A 288 4.56 -12.38 16.19
CA ASP A 288 5.34 -13.61 16.05
C ASP A 288 4.48 -14.86 15.82
N ASN A 289 3.15 -14.75 15.96
CA ASN A 289 2.20 -15.81 15.65
C ASN A 289 1.64 -15.72 14.23
N GLY A 290 1.75 -14.56 13.56
CA GLY A 290 1.21 -14.41 12.22
C GLY A 290 0.76 -12.98 11.87
N LEU A 291 -0.14 -12.91 10.88
CA LEU A 291 -0.81 -11.67 10.53
C LEU A 291 -1.77 -11.24 11.63
N VAL A 292 -1.99 -9.92 11.73
CA VAL A 292 -3.08 -9.31 12.49
C VAL A 292 -3.81 -8.38 11.53
N LEU A 293 -4.92 -8.87 10.96
CA LEU A 293 -5.62 -8.11 9.93
C LEU A 293 -6.68 -7.19 10.56
N PRO A 294 -6.69 -5.91 10.15
CA PRO A 294 -7.84 -5.05 10.42
C PRO A 294 -9.12 -5.69 9.87
N PRO A 295 -10.20 -5.81 10.63
CA PRO A 295 -11.46 -6.39 10.17
C PRO A 295 -11.99 -5.83 8.86
N ALA A 296 -11.76 -4.54 8.58
CA ALA A 296 -12.15 -3.90 7.33
C ALA A 296 -11.47 -4.53 6.09
N LEU A 297 -10.28 -5.10 6.24
CA LEU A 297 -9.50 -5.72 5.16
C LEU A 297 -9.43 -7.24 5.22
N ALA A 298 -9.85 -7.86 6.30
CA ALA A 298 -9.82 -9.32 6.45
C ALA A 298 -10.75 -9.99 5.41
N PRO A 299 -10.26 -10.88 4.54
CA PRO A 299 -11.11 -11.64 3.61
C PRO A 299 -12.13 -12.50 4.35
N ILE A 300 -11.70 -13.08 5.46
CA ILE A 300 -12.49 -13.83 6.41
C ILE A 300 -12.44 -13.06 7.74
N GLN A 301 -13.59 -12.53 8.18
CA GLN A 301 -13.67 -11.78 9.44
C GLN A 301 -13.86 -12.70 10.62
N VAL A 302 -14.58 -13.81 10.40
CA VAL A 302 -14.89 -14.81 11.41
C VAL A 302 -14.62 -16.20 10.87
N VAL A 303 -13.83 -16.98 11.58
CA VAL A 303 -13.70 -18.41 11.32
C VAL A 303 -14.37 -19.21 12.42
N MET A 304 -15.17 -20.19 12.05
CA MET A 304 -15.86 -21.10 12.95
C MET A 304 -15.26 -22.49 12.88
N VAL A 305 -14.84 -23.03 14.02
CA VAL A 305 -14.19 -24.33 14.11
C VAL A 305 -15.02 -25.28 14.97
N PRO A 306 -15.70 -26.28 14.38
CA PRO A 306 -16.42 -27.29 15.12
C PRO A 306 -15.44 -28.25 15.82
N ILE A 307 -15.77 -28.61 17.08
CA ILE A 307 -15.02 -29.57 17.89
C ILE A 307 -15.93 -30.76 18.17
N TYR A 308 -15.51 -31.97 17.81
CA TYR A 308 -16.30 -33.20 17.94
C TYR A 308 -15.38 -34.42 18.06
N LYS A 309 -15.94 -35.53 18.57
CA LYS A 309 -15.25 -36.82 18.72
C LYS A 309 -15.79 -37.91 17.80
N ASN A 310 -17.05 -37.79 17.36
CA ASN A 310 -17.76 -38.76 16.54
C ASN A 310 -18.70 -38.04 15.56
N ASP A 311 -19.28 -38.77 14.62
CA ASP A 311 -20.15 -38.23 13.57
C ASP A 311 -21.45 -37.62 14.07
N GLU A 312 -22.01 -38.14 15.17
CA GLU A 312 -23.25 -37.64 15.78
C GLU A 312 -23.02 -36.26 16.40
N GLU A 313 -21.94 -36.10 17.19
CA GLU A 313 -21.50 -34.81 17.72
C GLU A 313 -21.20 -33.83 16.59
N ARG A 314 -20.49 -34.29 15.53
CA ARG A 314 -20.18 -33.49 14.35
C ARG A 314 -21.44 -32.93 13.71
N ALA A 315 -22.43 -33.80 13.43
CA ALA A 315 -23.67 -33.38 12.78
C ALA A 315 -24.42 -32.31 13.60
N ALA A 316 -24.52 -32.49 14.92
CA ALA A 316 -25.21 -31.56 15.80
C ALA A 316 -24.50 -30.20 15.91
N VAL A 317 -23.18 -30.21 16.16
CA VAL A 317 -22.37 -28.98 16.26
C VAL A 317 -22.37 -28.24 14.94
N PHE A 318 -22.18 -28.96 13.82
CA PHE A 318 -22.10 -28.35 12.48
C PHE A 318 -23.43 -27.71 12.09
N ALA A 319 -24.57 -28.36 12.32
CA ALA A 319 -25.89 -27.80 12.07
C ALA A 319 -26.08 -26.45 12.79
N ARG A 320 -25.73 -26.40 14.09
CA ARG A 320 -25.81 -25.15 14.85
C ARG A 320 -24.87 -24.07 14.33
N MET A 321 -23.62 -24.43 13.97
CA MET A 321 -22.68 -23.48 13.38
C MET A 321 -23.17 -22.91 12.05
N GLN A 322 -23.84 -23.69 11.21
CA GLN A 322 -24.42 -23.19 9.96
C GLN A 322 -25.54 -22.16 10.20
N GLU A 323 -26.36 -22.35 11.25
CA GLU A 323 -27.36 -21.35 11.63
C GLU A 323 -26.72 -20.05 12.10
N LEU A 324 -25.68 -20.13 12.94
CA LEU A 324 -24.93 -18.96 13.42
C LEU A 324 -24.17 -18.26 12.27
N ARG A 325 -23.58 -19.03 11.35
CA ARG A 325 -22.99 -18.52 10.13
C ARG A 325 -23.99 -17.67 9.33
N ALA A 326 -25.17 -18.23 9.07
CA ALA A 326 -26.20 -17.51 8.32
C ALA A 326 -26.63 -16.20 9.00
N GLN A 327 -26.70 -16.17 10.33
CA GLN A 327 -26.99 -14.94 11.10
C GLN A 327 -25.90 -13.88 10.91
N LEU A 328 -24.63 -14.26 10.99
CA LEU A 328 -23.50 -13.35 10.80
C LEU A 328 -23.41 -12.86 9.35
N GLU A 329 -23.62 -13.75 8.37
CA GLU A 329 -23.63 -13.38 6.94
C GLU A 329 -24.79 -12.42 6.60
N ALA A 330 -25.95 -12.57 7.24
CA ALA A 330 -27.08 -11.65 7.10
C ALA A 330 -26.73 -10.22 7.57
N ARG A 331 -25.76 -10.07 8.47
CA ARG A 331 -25.21 -8.77 8.88
C ARG A 331 -24.04 -8.30 7.98
N GLY A 332 -23.78 -9.00 6.88
CA GLY A 332 -22.71 -8.65 5.92
C GLY A 332 -21.31 -9.06 6.38
N ARG A 333 -21.18 -9.99 7.33
CA ARG A 333 -19.87 -10.49 7.77
C ARG A 333 -19.40 -11.64 6.89
N SER A 334 -18.11 -11.69 6.60
CA SER A 334 -17.49 -12.81 5.89
C SER A 334 -17.12 -13.91 6.90
N VAL A 335 -17.75 -15.08 6.75
CA VAL A 335 -17.63 -16.20 7.69
C VAL A 335 -17.18 -17.45 6.97
N GLU A 336 -16.17 -18.13 7.51
CA GLU A 336 -15.71 -19.44 7.07
C GLU A 336 -15.99 -20.48 8.16
N VAL A 337 -16.49 -21.66 7.78
CA VAL A 337 -16.61 -22.81 8.69
C VAL A 337 -15.56 -23.83 8.28
N ASP A 338 -14.57 -24.06 9.15
CA ASP A 338 -13.51 -25.04 8.89
C ASP A 338 -13.97 -26.46 9.23
N ASP A 339 -14.57 -27.12 8.27
CA ASP A 339 -15.11 -28.48 8.39
C ASP A 339 -14.11 -29.60 8.03
N ARG A 340 -12.84 -29.25 7.74
CA ARG A 340 -11.79 -30.24 7.42
C ARG A 340 -11.65 -31.27 8.55
N ASP A 341 -12.03 -32.49 8.30
CA ASP A 341 -12.05 -33.59 9.29
C ASP A 341 -10.67 -34.25 9.49
N THR A 342 -9.76 -34.06 8.53
CA THR A 342 -8.39 -34.57 8.57
C THR A 342 -7.45 -33.81 9.50
N LEU A 343 -7.89 -32.63 10.01
CA LEU A 343 -7.06 -31.75 10.84
C LEU A 343 -7.65 -31.64 12.27
N ARG A 344 -6.75 -31.70 13.25
CA ARG A 344 -7.12 -31.47 14.66
C ARG A 344 -7.43 -29.99 14.90
N PRO A 345 -8.37 -29.66 15.85
CA PRO A 345 -8.72 -28.26 16.14
C PRO A 345 -7.53 -27.35 16.43
N GLY A 346 -6.54 -27.81 17.18
CA GLY A 346 -5.35 -27.01 17.49
C GLY A 346 -4.52 -26.63 16.26
N PHE A 347 -4.48 -27.48 15.23
CA PHE A 347 -3.82 -27.14 13.97
C PHE A 347 -4.62 -26.08 13.19
N LYS A 348 -5.95 -26.22 13.12
CA LYS A 348 -6.84 -25.23 12.52
C LYS A 348 -6.71 -23.86 13.21
N PHE A 349 -6.67 -23.86 14.55
CA PHE A 349 -6.48 -22.63 15.32
C PHE A 349 -5.19 -21.91 14.96
N ALA A 350 -4.07 -22.63 14.92
CA ALA A 350 -2.78 -22.06 14.56
C ALA A 350 -2.70 -21.56 13.10
N GLU A 351 -3.35 -22.27 12.18
CA GLU A 351 -3.41 -21.85 10.78
C GLU A 351 -4.20 -20.55 10.60
N TRP A 352 -5.38 -20.43 11.22
CA TRP A 352 -6.21 -19.24 11.14
C TRP A 352 -5.62 -18.05 11.92
N GLU A 353 -4.89 -18.33 13.00
CA GLU A 353 -4.12 -17.31 13.72
C GLU A 353 -2.97 -16.77 12.85
N LEU A 354 -2.23 -17.66 12.16
CA LEU A 354 -1.19 -17.28 11.20
C LEU A 354 -1.75 -16.40 10.06
N LYS A 355 -2.94 -16.72 9.55
CA LYS A 355 -3.64 -15.94 8.52
C LYS A 355 -4.23 -14.62 9.03
N GLY A 356 -4.22 -14.40 10.33
CA GLY A 356 -4.66 -13.13 10.93
C GLY A 356 -6.16 -12.90 10.93
N VAL A 357 -6.96 -13.98 10.92
CA VAL A 357 -8.44 -13.88 10.98
C VAL A 357 -8.85 -13.20 12.29
N PRO A 358 -9.60 -12.08 12.25
CA PRO A 358 -9.89 -11.27 13.44
C PRO A 358 -10.56 -11.99 14.59
N VAL A 359 -11.57 -12.82 14.27
CA VAL A 359 -12.36 -13.54 15.27
C VAL A 359 -12.40 -15.02 14.92
N ARG A 360 -12.07 -15.88 15.90
CA ARG A 360 -12.29 -17.32 15.81
C ARG A 360 -13.37 -17.73 16.81
N ILE A 361 -14.36 -18.48 16.35
CA ILE A 361 -15.41 -19.07 17.15
C ILE A 361 -15.19 -20.59 17.18
N ALA A 362 -15.16 -21.19 18.37
CA ALA A 362 -15.14 -22.63 18.53
C ALA A 362 -16.37 -23.08 19.30
N MET A 363 -16.94 -24.22 18.90
CA MET A 363 -18.06 -24.85 19.56
C MET A 363 -17.84 -26.36 19.64
N GLY A 364 -18.00 -26.92 20.83
CA GLY A 364 -18.04 -28.34 21.07
C GLY A 364 -19.40 -28.80 21.61
N PRO A 365 -19.59 -30.13 21.91
CA PRO A 365 -20.84 -30.63 22.41
C PRO A 365 -21.29 -30.01 23.75
N ARG A 366 -20.33 -29.63 24.61
CA ARG A 366 -20.65 -28.95 25.90
C ARG A 366 -21.14 -27.52 25.66
N ASP A 367 -20.51 -26.81 24.72
CA ASP A 367 -20.92 -25.45 24.36
C ASP A 367 -22.31 -25.47 23.76
N LEU A 368 -22.59 -26.46 22.88
CA LEU A 368 -23.91 -26.68 22.29
C LEU A 368 -24.98 -26.92 23.35
N GLN A 369 -24.70 -27.76 24.35
CA GLN A 369 -25.63 -28.03 25.47
C GLN A 369 -25.89 -26.79 26.33
N ASN A 370 -24.87 -25.98 26.56
CA ASN A 370 -24.94 -24.78 27.39
C ASN A 370 -25.44 -23.53 26.61
N GLY A 371 -25.64 -23.64 25.29
CA GLY A 371 -26.02 -22.50 24.47
C GLY A 371 -24.93 -21.43 24.41
N THR A 372 -23.64 -21.81 24.39
CA THR A 372 -22.48 -20.93 24.40
C THR A 372 -21.51 -21.24 23.25
N VAL A 373 -20.55 -20.36 23.03
CA VAL A 373 -19.38 -20.54 22.15
C VAL A 373 -18.12 -19.96 22.79
N GLU A 374 -16.93 -20.50 22.46
CA GLU A 374 -15.66 -19.84 22.73
C GLU A 374 -15.38 -18.86 21.60
N VAL A 375 -15.16 -17.61 21.94
CA VAL A 375 -14.71 -16.56 21.02
C VAL A 375 -13.26 -16.19 21.34
N HIS A 376 -12.41 -16.12 20.33
CA HIS A 376 -11.01 -15.73 20.45
C HIS A 376 -10.72 -14.52 19.56
N ARG A 377 -10.12 -13.46 20.13
CA ARG A 377 -9.65 -12.26 19.44
C ARG A 377 -8.22 -12.44 18.96
N ARG A 378 -7.98 -12.16 17.69
CA ARG A 378 -6.62 -12.26 17.11
C ARG A 378 -5.67 -11.16 17.64
N ASP A 379 -6.17 -9.97 17.86
CA ASP A 379 -5.38 -8.78 18.21
C ASP A 379 -4.85 -8.76 19.65
N THR A 380 -5.55 -9.43 20.59
CA THR A 380 -5.16 -9.52 22.01
C THR A 380 -4.85 -10.95 22.46
N LEU A 381 -5.21 -11.95 21.66
CA LEU A 381 -5.16 -13.39 21.97
C LEU A 381 -6.07 -13.79 23.13
N GLU A 382 -6.99 -12.91 23.53
CA GLU A 382 -7.97 -13.17 24.59
C GLU A 382 -9.06 -14.13 24.11
N LYS A 383 -9.54 -14.94 25.06
CA LYS A 383 -10.63 -15.88 24.88
C LYS A 383 -11.76 -15.57 25.86
N ALA A 384 -12.97 -15.67 25.37
CA ALA A 384 -14.18 -15.54 26.18
C ALA A 384 -15.23 -16.60 25.81
N THR A 385 -16.00 -17.09 26.79
CA THR A 385 -17.19 -17.86 26.52
C THR A 385 -18.38 -16.92 26.52
N VAL A 386 -19.13 -16.90 25.42
CA VAL A 386 -20.29 -16.03 25.26
C VAL A 386 -21.53 -16.83 24.88
N PRO A 387 -22.74 -16.34 25.19
CA PRO A 387 -23.99 -16.97 24.76
C PRO A 387 -24.11 -16.95 23.22
N VAL A 388 -24.75 -17.95 22.64
CA VAL A 388 -25.12 -17.95 21.22
C VAL A 388 -26.24 -16.95 20.90
N GLU A 389 -27.07 -16.65 21.90
CA GLU A 389 -28.06 -15.58 21.78
C GLU A 389 -27.39 -14.22 21.73
N GLY A 390 -27.67 -13.45 20.68
CA GLY A 390 -27.03 -12.15 20.45
C GLY A 390 -25.58 -12.23 19.98
N LEU A 391 -25.07 -13.38 19.55
CA LEU A 391 -23.71 -13.59 19.09
C LEU A 391 -23.37 -12.67 17.89
N ASP A 392 -24.33 -12.45 17.02
CA ASP A 392 -24.18 -11.57 15.85
C ASP A 392 -23.87 -10.12 16.24
N VAL A 393 -24.55 -9.58 17.26
CA VAL A 393 -24.27 -8.24 17.80
C VAL A 393 -22.91 -8.23 18.51
N CYS A 394 -22.64 -9.24 19.33
CA CYS A 394 -21.36 -9.38 20.01
C CYS A 394 -20.17 -9.41 19.04
N VAL A 395 -20.30 -10.12 17.92
CA VAL A 395 -19.24 -10.18 16.89
C VAL A 395 -19.05 -8.82 16.20
N ASP A 396 -20.13 -8.09 15.92
CA ASP A 396 -20.02 -6.74 15.36
C ASP A 396 -19.23 -5.80 16.29
N GLU A 397 -19.58 -5.79 17.57
CA GLU A 397 -18.87 -4.99 18.59
C GLU A 397 -17.41 -5.41 18.74
N LEU A 398 -17.12 -6.70 18.66
CA LEU A 398 -15.75 -7.22 18.70
C LEU A 398 -14.94 -6.78 17.47
N LEU A 399 -15.51 -6.86 16.27
CA LEU A 399 -14.82 -6.45 15.05
C LEU A 399 -14.50 -4.94 15.08
N ASP A 400 -15.42 -4.09 15.55
CA ASP A 400 -15.19 -2.66 15.70
C ASP A 400 -14.10 -2.39 16.76
N ALA A 401 -14.15 -3.09 17.89
CA ALA A 401 -13.15 -2.98 18.95
C ALA A 401 -11.76 -3.47 18.49
N ILE A 402 -11.68 -4.51 17.67
CA ILE A 402 -10.43 -5.00 17.08
C ILE A 402 -9.84 -3.96 16.11
N GLN A 403 -10.68 -3.41 15.22
CA GLN A 403 -10.24 -2.36 14.28
C GLN A 403 -9.61 -1.19 15.02
N GLN A 404 -10.28 -0.69 16.06
CA GLN A 404 -9.80 0.43 16.88
C GLN A 404 -8.53 0.07 17.65
N ASN A 405 -8.48 -1.10 18.30
CA ASN A 405 -7.32 -1.53 19.09
C ASN A 405 -6.05 -1.68 18.24
N ILE A 406 -6.17 -2.20 17.00
CA ILE A 406 -5.04 -2.31 16.07
C ILE A 406 -4.50 -0.91 15.73
N TYR A 407 -5.39 0.04 15.46
CA TYR A 407 -5.01 1.43 15.21
C TYR A 407 -4.32 2.08 16.43
N ASP A 408 -4.90 1.94 17.61
CA ASP A 408 -4.40 2.55 18.85
C ASP A 408 -3.01 2.01 19.23
N LYS A 409 -2.77 0.71 19.03
CA LYS A 409 -1.45 0.10 19.23
C LYS A 409 -0.40 0.70 18.29
N ALA A 410 -0.72 0.82 17.01
CA ALA A 410 0.19 1.39 16.01
C ALA A 410 0.43 2.89 16.27
N LEU A 411 -0.61 3.65 16.66
CA LEU A 411 -0.52 5.05 17.00
C LEU A 411 0.38 5.26 18.23
N LYS A 412 0.14 4.51 19.30
CA LYS A 412 0.95 4.57 20.52
C LYS A 412 2.43 4.24 20.25
N PHE A 413 2.69 3.25 19.40
CA PHE A 413 4.05 2.92 18.98
C PHE A 413 4.71 4.10 18.25
N ARG A 414 4.01 4.69 17.26
CA ARG A 414 4.52 5.85 16.52
C ARG A 414 4.80 7.02 17.45
N GLU A 415 3.86 7.39 18.32
CA GLU A 415 4.01 8.52 19.24
C GLU A 415 5.17 8.36 20.22
N ALA A 416 5.43 7.13 20.68
CA ALA A 416 6.57 6.82 21.53
C ALA A 416 7.92 6.87 20.80
N ASN A 417 7.91 6.89 19.46
CA ASN A 417 9.11 6.84 18.62
C ASN A 417 9.28 8.05 17.70
N VAL A 418 8.51 9.13 17.93
CA VAL A 418 8.70 10.42 17.26
C VAL A 418 9.19 11.43 18.30
N GLU A 419 10.36 12.01 18.09
CA GLU A 419 11.02 12.89 19.08
C GLU A 419 11.59 14.15 18.41
N LYS A 420 11.61 15.28 19.13
CA LYS A 420 12.41 16.45 18.74
C LYS A 420 13.89 16.18 19.02
N CYS A 421 14.77 16.62 18.12
CA CYS A 421 16.21 16.49 18.28
C CYS A 421 16.91 17.75 17.78
N ASP A 422 17.79 18.33 18.60
CA ASP A 422 18.55 19.55 18.33
C ASP A 422 20.07 19.35 18.37
N SER A 423 20.54 18.13 18.65
CA SER A 423 21.94 17.78 18.70
C SER A 423 22.29 16.77 17.60
N TRP A 424 23.29 17.10 16.79
CA TRP A 424 23.77 16.20 15.73
C TRP A 424 24.27 14.87 16.27
N GLU A 425 24.95 14.87 17.43
CA GLU A 425 25.44 13.65 18.04
C GLU A 425 24.30 12.74 18.55
N GLU A 426 23.25 13.33 19.12
CA GLU A 426 22.04 12.59 19.49
C GLU A 426 21.28 12.10 18.27
N PHE A 427 21.21 12.90 17.21
CA PHE A 427 20.58 12.52 15.94
C PHE A 427 21.16 11.21 15.40
N LYS A 428 22.50 11.12 15.31
CA LYS A 428 23.20 9.95 14.80
C LYS A 428 22.88 8.67 15.59
N VAL A 429 22.69 8.79 16.89
CA VAL A 429 22.35 7.64 17.75
C VAL A 429 20.88 7.28 17.60
N LYS A 430 19.97 8.22 17.85
CA LYS A 430 18.53 7.99 17.87
C LYS A 430 17.96 7.53 16.52
N ILE A 431 18.52 8.01 15.42
CA ILE A 431 18.08 7.62 14.09
C ILE A 431 18.38 6.13 13.80
N GLN A 432 19.47 5.58 14.35
CA GLN A 432 19.80 4.17 14.24
C GLN A 432 18.97 3.29 15.18
N GLU A 433 18.42 3.85 16.24
CA GLU A 433 17.48 3.17 17.14
C GLU A 433 16.08 3.02 16.54
N GLY A 434 15.86 3.53 15.32
CA GLY A 434 14.54 3.46 14.64
C GLY A 434 13.57 4.53 15.11
N LYS A 435 14.06 5.73 15.45
CA LYS A 435 13.22 6.89 15.75
C LYS A 435 12.93 7.73 14.52
N PHE A 436 11.76 8.38 14.50
CA PHE A 436 11.52 9.52 13.64
C PHE A 436 11.92 10.78 14.41
N LEU A 437 12.75 11.61 13.80
CA LEU A 437 13.29 12.80 14.45
C LEU A 437 12.77 14.07 13.79
N LEU A 438 12.16 14.93 14.61
CA LEU A 438 11.73 16.27 14.25
C LEU A 438 12.89 17.23 14.45
N CYS A 439 13.58 17.58 13.37
CA CYS A 439 14.78 18.43 13.41
C CYS A 439 14.63 19.62 12.48
N HIS A 440 15.29 20.71 12.85
CA HIS A 440 15.44 21.86 11.97
C HIS A 440 16.27 21.53 10.74
N TRP A 441 15.86 22.04 9.58
CA TRP A 441 16.52 21.91 8.29
C TRP A 441 16.59 23.27 7.59
N ASP A 442 17.76 23.60 7.02
CA ASP A 442 18.05 24.90 6.38
C ASP A 442 17.42 25.06 4.98
N GLY A 443 16.65 24.06 4.51
CA GLY A 443 15.97 24.09 3.21
C GLY A 443 16.87 23.75 2.03
N THR A 444 18.15 23.38 2.25
CA THR A 444 19.11 23.12 1.16
C THR A 444 19.27 21.63 0.86
N VAL A 445 19.38 21.32 -0.43
CA VAL A 445 19.64 19.96 -0.93
C VAL A 445 20.99 19.44 -0.47
N GLU A 446 21.99 20.33 -0.38
CA GLU A 446 23.34 19.97 0.05
C GLU A 446 23.37 19.43 1.48
N THR A 447 22.67 20.08 2.39
CA THR A 447 22.59 19.63 3.80
C THR A 447 21.83 18.32 3.91
N GLU A 448 20.69 18.19 3.23
CA GLU A 448 19.91 16.94 3.17
C GLU A 448 20.77 15.77 2.66
N GLN A 449 21.55 15.99 1.58
CA GLN A 449 22.41 14.94 1.01
C GLN A 449 23.52 14.52 1.98
N LYS A 450 24.16 15.46 2.68
CA LYS A 450 25.20 15.16 3.68
C LYS A 450 24.66 14.34 4.84
N ILE A 451 23.48 14.69 5.36
CA ILE A 451 22.80 13.91 6.41
C ILE A 451 22.54 12.48 5.92
N LYS A 452 22.03 12.32 4.70
CA LYS A 452 21.77 11.02 4.07
C LYS A 452 23.02 10.18 3.90
N ASP A 453 24.12 10.79 3.46
CA ASP A 453 25.40 10.09 3.23
C ASP A 453 26.00 9.57 4.53
N GLU A 454 25.92 10.35 5.62
CA GLU A 454 26.48 9.99 6.91
C GLU A 454 25.61 9.00 7.70
N THR A 455 24.27 9.11 7.60
CA THR A 455 23.35 8.39 8.51
C THR A 455 22.38 7.44 7.84
N LYS A 456 22.21 7.52 6.52
CA LYS A 456 21.16 6.87 5.72
C LYS A 456 19.75 7.44 6.00
N ALA A 457 19.61 8.41 6.88
CA ALA A 457 18.34 9.09 7.10
C ALA A 457 18.01 10.04 5.95
N THR A 458 16.73 10.12 5.63
CA THR A 458 16.19 11.07 4.64
C THR A 458 15.10 11.91 5.29
N ILE A 459 14.83 13.09 4.73
CA ILE A 459 13.63 13.85 5.09
C ILE A 459 12.42 13.07 4.58
N ARG A 460 11.63 12.53 5.50
CA ARG A 460 10.41 11.79 5.13
C ARG A 460 9.34 12.72 4.63
N CYS A 461 9.09 13.80 5.36
CA CYS A 461 8.23 14.89 4.93
C CYS A 461 8.47 16.17 5.73
N ILE A 462 8.00 17.27 5.16
CA ILE A 462 7.70 18.52 5.86
C ILE A 462 6.23 18.36 6.30
N PRO A 463 5.95 18.15 7.59
CA PRO A 463 4.63 17.74 8.04
C PRO A 463 3.58 18.85 7.85
N MET A 464 2.35 18.44 7.55
CA MET A 464 1.19 19.31 7.35
C MET A 464 0.10 19.12 8.41
N ASP A 465 0.29 18.20 9.35
CA ASP A 465 -0.72 17.81 10.34
C ASP A 465 -0.19 17.88 11.78
N SER A 466 -0.42 16.84 12.56
CA SER A 466 -0.12 16.77 14.00
C SER A 466 1.35 17.04 14.39
N TYR A 467 2.28 16.99 13.45
CA TYR A 467 3.71 17.25 13.68
C TYR A 467 4.21 18.56 13.07
N VAL A 468 3.32 19.42 12.61
CA VAL A 468 3.69 20.79 12.20
C VAL A 468 4.37 21.50 13.36
N CYS A 469 5.58 21.97 13.13
CA CYS A 469 6.35 22.69 14.13
C CYS A 469 7.10 23.84 13.45
N GLU A 470 6.41 24.99 13.39
CA GLU A 470 6.96 26.26 12.91
C GLU A 470 7.57 27.00 14.09
N GLU A 471 8.88 26.95 14.20
CA GLU A 471 9.65 27.63 15.23
C GLU A 471 11.04 28.01 14.66
N ASP A 472 11.61 29.10 15.16
CA ASP A 472 12.97 29.48 14.81
C ASP A 472 13.97 28.54 15.49
N GLY A 473 14.96 28.09 14.73
CA GLY A 473 16.01 27.22 15.23
C GLY A 473 17.19 27.15 14.27
N LEU A 474 18.07 26.21 14.53
CA LEU A 474 19.26 25.96 13.70
C LEU A 474 19.19 24.56 13.09
N ASP A 475 19.51 24.48 11.81
CA ASP A 475 19.65 23.22 11.10
C ASP A 475 20.56 22.27 11.86
N ILE A 476 20.11 21.03 12.01
CA ILE A 476 20.75 20.01 12.85
C ILE A 476 22.19 19.66 12.43
N TYR A 477 22.53 19.86 11.15
CA TYR A 477 23.85 19.54 10.59
C TYR A 477 24.68 20.79 10.32
N SER A 478 24.11 21.77 9.58
CA SER A 478 24.83 22.94 9.11
C SER A 478 24.92 24.06 10.14
N GLY A 479 24.05 24.07 11.16
CA GLY A 479 23.92 25.16 12.12
C GLY A 479 23.34 26.47 11.54
N LYS A 480 22.84 26.45 10.29
CA LYS A 480 22.20 27.61 9.66
C LYS A 480 20.79 27.85 10.20
N PRO A 481 20.26 29.07 10.12
CA PRO A 481 18.89 29.36 10.55
C PRO A 481 17.84 28.52 9.79
N SER A 482 16.85 28.06 10.53
CA SER A 482 15.68 27.33 10.03
C SER A 482 14.42 27.84 10.74
N LYS A 483 13.28 27.80 10.05
CA LYS A 483 11.99 28.27 10.60
C LYS A 483 11.01 27.15 10.91
N GLN A 484 11.36 25.91 10.59
CA GLN A 484 10.48 24.77 10.82
C GLN A 484 11.28 23.48 10.98
N ARG A 485 10.67 22.54 11.66
CA ARG A 485 11.17 21.17 11.77
C ARG A 485 10.59 20.31 10.67
N VAL A 486 11.39 19.36 10.22
CA VAL A 486 10.99 18.31 9.27
C VAL A 486 11.16 16.94 9.92
N VAL A 487 10.50 15.93 9.37
CA VAL A 487 10.58 14.56 9.87
C VAL A 487 11.71 13.81 9.16
N PHE A 488 12.73 13.40 9.91
CA PHE A 488 13.77 12.49 9.44
C PHE A 488 13.47 11.05 9.85
N GLY A 489 13.85 10.11 8.99
CA GLY A 489 13.75 8.68 9.26
C GLY A 489 14.57 7.84 8.27
N ILE A 490 14.95 6.63 8.68
CA ILE A 490 15.52 5.63 7.77
C ILE A 490 14.36 4.91 7.09
N SER A 491 14.43 4.71 5.78
CA SER A 491 13.37 4.07 4.99
C SER A 491 13.78 2.71 4.41
N TYR A 492 12.79 1.95 4.00
CA TYR A 492 12.96 0.71 3.25
C TYR A 492 13.46 0.94 1.83
#